data_0797b1d1e11327fe693527a3571ec206
#
_entry.id   0797b1d1e11327fe693527a3571ec206
#
_cell.length_a   1.000
_cell.length_b   1.000
_cell.length_c   1.000
_cell.angle_alpha   90.00
_cell.angle_beta   90.00
_cell.angle_gamma   90.00
#
_symmetry.space_group_name_H-M   'P 1'
#
loop_
_entity.id
_entity.type
_entity.pdbx_description
1 polymer ?
#
loop_
_entity_poly.entity_id
_entity_poly.type
_entity_poly.pdbx_seq_one_letter_code
_entity_poly.pdbx_strand_id
1 'polypeptide(L)'
;VNGVGYESQNLSHFTSSDYWATGSTNKSEMVSTGWLGRYYDEKHFDYNINPPEKPIAVQIGSNANLIFSGAQRSYAFAVANESRLERVAERGEFFALDNLADCTHGDQLEYLRRVTNTTYDYAKVINEAFKNSSDFDAYDNEIGLEKQLRLVARLIKGGLGSKIYMVSIGGFDTHGNQSLTHEVLLTNVADAIKKFYDDLNYEGLDSKVLSM
;
A
#
# COMPACT_ATOMS: atom_id res chain seq x y z
N VAL A 1 10.26 -15.67 0.80
CA VAL A 1 10.70 -16.78 1.64
C VAL A 1 10.79 -18.03 0.77
N ASN A 2 12.00 -18.56 0.57
CA ASN A 2 12.23 -19.76 -0.24
C ASN A 2 11.93 -21.02 0.59
N GLY A 3 11.48 -22.09 -0.08
CA GLY A 3 11.25 -23.38 0.55
C GLY A 3 9.99 -23.48 1.41
N VAL A 4 9.12 -22.50 1.36
CA VAL A 4 7.80 -22.55 2.01
C VAL A 4 6.76 -22.94 0.96
N GLY A 5 6.05 -24.00 1.23
CA GLY A 5 4.96 -24.49 0.40
C GLY A 5 3.72 -24.79 1.25
N TYR A 6 2.67 -25.26 0.59
CA TYR A 6 1.44 -25.72 1.20
C TYR A 6 0.99 -27.06 0.61
N GLU A 7 0.18 -27.79 1.37
CA GLU A 7 -0.37 -29.06 0.90
C GLU A 7 -1.22 -28.89 -0.36
N SER A 8 -1.18 -29.86 -1.25
CA SER A 8 -2.01 -29.91 -2.44
C SER A 8 -1.84 -28.66 -3.35
N GLN A 9 -0.63 -28.34 -3.72
CA GLN A 9 -0.30 -27.26 -4.65
C GLN A 9 -1.03 -27.45 -6.00
N ASN A 10 -1.55 -26.34 -6.54
CA ASN A 10 -2.21 -26.32 -7.86
C ASN A 10 -1.40 -25.58 -8.92
N LEU A 11 -0.17 -25.18 -8.60
CA LEU A 11 0.74 -24.43 -9.47
C LEU A 11 0.18 -23.10 -10.02
N SER A 12 -0.84 -22.53 -9.36
CA SER A 12 -1.40 -21.24 -9.72
C SER A 12 -0.76 -20.11 -8.93
N HIS A 13 -0.20 -19.12 -9.63
CA HIS A 13 0.33 -17.90 -9.02
C HIS A 13 -0.75 -17.11 -8.28
N PHE A 14 -1.96 -17.06 -8.84
CA PHE A 14 -3.10 -16.37 -8.19
C PHE A 14 -3.46 -17.02 -6.87
N THR A 15 -3.61 -18.35 -6.84
CA THR A 15 -3.91 -19.08 -5.61
C THR A 15 -2.81 -18.90 -4.57
N SER A 16 -1.54 -18.94 -4.97
CA SER A 16 -0.41 -18.73 -4.08
C SER A 16 -0.39 -17.31 -3.51
N SER A 17 -0.70 -16.31 -4.32
CA SER A 17 -0.81 -14.92 -3.88
C SER A 17 -1.96 -14.73 -2.89
N ASP A 18 -3.11 -15.37 -3.14
CA ASP A 18 -4.25 -15.31 -2.24
C ASP A 18 -3.94 -15.97 -0.89
N TYR A 19 -3.30 -17.14 -0.91
CA TYR A 19 -2.88 -17.83 0.33
C TYR A 19 -1.89 -16.99 1.13
N TRP A 20 -0.94 -16.35 0.46
CA TRP A 20 0.00 -15.44 1.12
C TRP A 20 -0.72 -14.23 1.72
N ALA A 21 -1.64 -13.62 0.98
CA ALA A 21 -2.36 -12.43 1.42
C ALA A 21 -3.39 -12.73 2.51
N THR A 22 -4.07 -13.88 2.42
CA THR A 22 -5.09 -14.27 3.39
C THR A 22 -4.55 -15.00 4.60
N GLY A 23 -3.38 -15.65 4.48
CA GLY A 23 -2.84 -16.57 5.50
C GLY A 23 -3.64 -17.87 5.63
N SER A 24 -4.53 -18.19 4.68
CA SER A 24 -5.36 -19.39 4.67
C SER A 24 -5.03 -20.26 3.47
N THR A 25 -4.84 -21.55 3.68
CA THR A 25 -4.63 -22.56 2.62
C THR A 25 -5.89 -23.41 2.37
N ASN A 26 -7.01 -23.06 3.00
CA ASN A 26 -8.27 -23.78 2.84
C ASN A 26 -8.90 -23.45 1.48
N LYS A 27 -8.86 -24.42 0.55
CA LYS A 27 -9.41 -24.27 -0.81
C LYS A 27 -10.94 -24.23 -0.87
N SER A 28 -11.61 -24.73 0.16
CA SER A 28 -13.08 -24.78 0.23
C SER A 28 -13.69 -23.47 0.73
N GLU A 29 -12.89 -22.56 1.22
CA GLU A 29 -13.30 -21.28 1.77
C GLU A 29 -12.69 -20.13 0.97
N MET A 30 -13.52 -19.31 0.36
CA MET A 30 -13.06 -18.08 -0.28
C MET A 30 -12.90 -17.00 0.80
N VAL A 31 -11.67 -16.81 1.27
CA VAL A 31 -11.36 -15.77 2.27
C VAL A 31 -11.18 -14.44 1.56
N SER A 32 -12.08 -13.49 1.81
CA SER A 32 -12.07 -12.15 1.22
C SER A 32 -11.26 -11.13 2.02
N THR A 33 -10.68 -11.53 3.17
CA THR A 33 -9.90 -10.67 4.05
C THR A 33 -8.44 -11.07 4.11
N GLY A 34 -7.55 -10.09 4.15
CA GLY A 34 -6.11 -10.29 4.34
C GLY A 34 -5.76 -10.46 5.82
N TRP A 35 -4.64 -11.10 6.12
CA TRP A 35 -4.23 -11.30 7.51
C TRP A 35 -3.88 -9.99 8.23
N LEU A 36 -3.29 -9.00 7.54
CA LEU A 36 -3.08 -7.65 8.09
C LEU A 36 -4.40 -6.90 8.24
N GLY A 37 -5.32 -7.05 7.28
CA GLY A 37 -6.64 -6.43 7.38
C GLY A 37 -7.38 -6.89 8.62
N ARG A 38 -7.42 -8.22 8.90
CA ARG A 38 -8.02 -8.76 10.13
C ARG A 38 -7.34 -8.27 11.40
N TYR A 39 -6.00 -8.18 11.40
CA TYR A 39 -5.26 -7.63 12.54
C TYR A 39 -5.68 -6.17 12.82
N TYR A 40 -5.86 -5.36 11.79
CA TYR A 40 -6.26 -3.97 11.96
C TYR A 40 -7.76 -3.80 12.26
N ASP A 41 -8.63 -4.72 11.83
CA ASP A 41 -10.04 -4.74 12.27
C ASP A 41 -10.14 -4.84 13.79
N GLU A 42 -9.29 -5.65 14.43
CA GLU A 42 -9.24 -5.75 15.88
C GLU A 42 -8.65 -4.51 16.58
N LYS A 43 -7.65 -3.87 15.96
CA LYS A 43 -6.96 -2.72 16.55
C LYS A 43 -7.71 -1.39 16.35
N HIS A 44 -8.52 -1.30 15.32
CA HIS A 44 -9.22 -0.09 14.93
C HIS A 44 -10.71 -0.40 14.64
N PHE A 45 -11.38 -0.99 15.63
CA PHE A 45 -12.79 -1.40 15.51
C PHE A 45 -13.74 -0.25 15.19
N ASP A 46 -13.38 0.97 15.53
CA ASP A 46 -14.16 2.20 15.31
C ASP A 46 -13.69 3.03 14.09
N TYR A 47 -12.82 2.47 13.26
CA TYR A 47 -12.19 3.18 12.12
C TYR A 47 -13.19 3.91 11.20
N ASN A 48 -14.41 3.37 11.00
CA ASN A 48 -15.40 4.02 10.15
C ASN A 48 -15.95 5.32 10.75
N ILE A 49 -15.90 5.45 12.07
CA ILE A 49 -16.40 6.60 12.83
C ILE A 49 -15.24 7.53 13.13
N ASN A 50 -14.11 6.97 13.55
CA ASN A 50 -12.91 7.68 13.98
C ASN A 50 -11.68 7.18 13.19
N PRO A 51 -11.58 7.46 11.88
CA PRO A 51 -10.40 7.08 11.12
C PRO A 51 -9.17 7.80 11.68
N PRO A 52 -7.99 7.14 11.70
CA PRO A 52 -6.74 7.83 12.05
C PRO A 52 -6.50 9.05 11.14
N GLU A 53 -5.84 10.08 11.66
CA GLU A 53 -5.50 11.28 10.87
C GLU A 53 -4.60 10.97 9.66
N LYS A 54 -3.87 9.86 9.72
CA LYS A 54 -2.93 9.41 8.68
C LYS A 54 -3.25 7.97 8.30
N PRO A 55 -3.09 7.58 7.02
CA PRO A 55 -3.31 6.20 6.62
C PRO A 55 -2.35 5.26 7.35
N ILE A 56 -2.87 4.12 7.81
CA ILE A 56 -2.08 3.10 8.50
C ILE A 56 -1.02 2.52 7.59
N ALA A 57 -1.41 2.20 6.36
CA ALA A 57 -0.54 1.70 5.33
C ALA A 57 -0.69 2.48 4.03
N VAL A 58 0.40 2.60 3.27
CA VAL A 58 0.41 3.16 1.92
C VAL A 58 0.97 2.12 0.96
N GLN A 59 0.26 1.86 -0.10
CA GLN A 59 0.74 1.02 -1.20
C GLN A 59 0.96 1.86 -2.45
N ILE A 60 2.13 1.74 -3.05
CA ILE A 60 2.40 2.37 -4.33
C ILE A 60 1.86 1.45 -5.43
N GLY A 61 0.83 1.92 -6.13
CA GLY A 61 0.13 1.17 -7.16
C GLY A 61 -1.33 1.62 -7.31
N SER A 62 -2.03 1.03 -8.27
CA SER A 62 -3.41 1.42 -8.59
C SER A 62 -4.45 0.92 -7.58
N ASN A 63 -4.18 -0.23 -6.96
CA ASN A 63 -5.10 -0.89 -6.03
C ASN A 63 -4.34 -1.38 -4.80
N ALA A 64 -5.01 -1.36 -3.65
CA ALA A 64 -4.47 -1.97 -2.44
C ALA A 64 -4.49 -3.50 -2.55
N ASN A 65 -3.45 -4.15 -2.02
CA ASN A 65 -3.33 -5.60 -1.98
C ASN A 65 -4.34 -6.20 -1.00
N LEU A 66 -4.83 -7.41 -1.30
CA LEU A 66 -5.75 -8.17 -0.45
C LEU A 66 -5.25 -8.31 0.99
N ILE A 67 -3.94 -8.33 1.22
CA ILE A 67 -3.34 -8.42 2.56
C ILE A 67 -3.87 -7.35 3.53
N PHE A 68 -4.23 -6.16 3.01
CA PHE A 68 -4.76 -5.04 3.79
C PHE A 68 -6.27 -5.03 3.92
N SER A 69 -6.98 -5.97 3.27
CA SER A 69 -8.44 -5.99 3.28
C SER A 69 -8.96 -6.55 4.59
N GLY A 70 -9.65 -5.73 5.37
CA GLY A 70 -10.47 -6.13 6.49
C GLY A 70 -11.88 -6.54 6.06
N ALA A 71 -12.75 -6.81 7.03
CA ALA A 71 -14.13 -7.25 6.78
C ALA A 71 -14.98 -6.21 6.02
N GLN A 72 -14.72 -4.93 6.24
CA GLN A 72 -15.51 -3.84 5.68
C GLN A 72 -14.71 -2.81 4.88
N ARG A 73 -13.37 -2.88 4.90
CA ARG A 73 -12.50 -1.85 4.31
C ARG A 73 -11.10 -2.36 3.98
N SER A 74 -10.35 -1.58 3.21
CA SER A 74 -8.91 -1.71 3.12
C SER A 74 -8.24 -0.73 4.10
N TYR A 75 -7.19 -1.19 4.77
CA TYR A 75 -6.34 -0.38 5.65
C TYR A 75 -5.15 0.26 4.94
N ALA A 76 -4.98 0.00 3.64
CA ALA A 76 -3.99 0.67 2.83
C ALA A 76 -4.62 1.70 1.90
N PHE A 77 -3.97 2.86 1.83
CA PHE A 77 -4.26 3.87 0.82
C PHE A 77 -3.37 3.61 -0.41
N ALA A 78 -3.99 3.42 -1.58
CA ALA A 78 -3.25 3.18 -2.82
C ALA A 78 -2.89 4.48 -3.51
N VAL A 79 -1.60 4.69 -3.78
CA VAL A 79 -1.07 5.85 -4.49
C VAL A 79 -0.55 5.40 -5.85
N ALA A 80 -1.31 5.66 -6.90
CA ALA A 80 -0.92 5.26 -8.26
C ALA A 80 0.26 6.07 -8.80
N ASN A 81 0.26 7.37 -8.57
CA ASN A 81 1.32 8.31 -8.90
C ASN A 81 1.07 9.68 -8.25
N GLU A 82 2.09 10.51 -8.25
CA GLU A 82 2.11 11.85 -7.65
C GLU A 82 1.04 12.77 -8.23
N SER A 83 0.94 12.86 -9.56
CA SER A 83 -0.03 13.75 -10.23
C SER A 83 -1.49 13.39 -9.94
N ARG A 84 -1.81 12.10 -9.79
CA ARG A 84 -3.15 11.67 -9.41
C ARG A 84 -3.43 11.97 -7.94
N LEU A 85 -2.45 11.76 -7.06
CA LEU A 85 -2.54 12.11 -5.65
C LEU A 85 -2.82 13.60 -5.48
N GLU A 86 -2.02 14.46 -6.09
CA GLU A 86 -2.16 15.91 -6.04
C GLU A 86 -3.55 16.36 -6.53
N ARG A 87 -4.02 15.81 -7.65
CA ARG A 87 -5.35 16.12 -8.18
C ARG A 87 -6.47 15.77 -7.21
N VAL A 88 -6.38 14.62 -6.52
CA VAL A 88 -7.37 14.21 -5.52
C VAL A 88 -7.29 15.12 -4.30
N ALA A 89 -6.09 15.46 -3.84
CA ALA A 89 -5.87 16.35 -2.72
C ALA A 89 -6.41 17.78 -2.94
N GLU A 90 -6.27 18.29 -4.17
CA GLU A 90 -6.66 19.67 -4.50
C GLU A 90 -8.14 19.83 -4.91
N ARG A 91 -8.73 18.80 -5.53
CA ARG A 91 -10.08 18.86 -6.11
C ARG A 91 -11.11 18.05 -5.36
N GLY A 92 -10.73 17.35 -4.30
CA GLY A 92 -11.67 16.58 -3.49
C GLY A 92 -12.64 17.51 -2.76
N GLU A 93 -13.94 17.27 -2.93
CA GLU A 93 -15.00 17.99 -2.24
C GLU A 93 -15.59 17.10 -1.14
N PHE A 94 -15.68 17.64 0.08
CA PHE A 94 -16.25 16.92 1.22
C PHE A 94 -17.75 16.86 1.14
N PHE A 95 -18.28 15.71 1.44
CA PHE A 95 -19.73 15.49 1.54
C PHE A 95 -20.21 15.74 2.96
N ALA A 96 -21.33 16.47 3.09
CA ALA A 96 -22.04 16.63 4.34
C ALA A 96 -22.58 15.28 4.83
N LEU A 97 -22.50 15.04 6.14
CA LEU A 97 -22.98 13.81 6.79
C LEU A 97 -24.31 14.02 7.54
N ASP A 98 -24.83 15.24 7.53
CA ASP A 98 -26.12 15.61 8.11
C ASP A 98 -27.26 15.44 7.10
N ASN A 99 -28.49 15.44 7.62
CA ASN A 99 -29.73 15.39 6.83
C ASN A 99 -29.83 14.15 5.91
N LEU A 100 -29.31 13.01 6.34
CA LEU A 100 -29.51 11.74 5.66
C LEU A 100 -30.85 11.11 6.08
N ALA A 101 -31.44 10.33 5.18
CA ALA A 101 -32.67 9.63 5.50
C ALA A 101 -32.44 8.53 6.55
N ASP A 102 -33.32 8.41 7.53
CA ASP A 102 -33.28 7.34 8.53
C ASP A 102 -33.82 6.04 7.93
N CYS A 103 -33.01 5.39 7.12
CA CYS A 103 -33.28 4.12 6.45
C CYS A 103 -31.99 3.51 5.89
N THR A 104 -32.02 2.24 5.49
CA THR A 104 -30.86 1.51 4.93
C THR A 104 -30.14 2.27 3.80
N HIS A 105 -30.89 2.98 2.95
CA HIS A 105 -30.26 3.80 1.90
C HIS A 105 -29.47 4.98 2.49
N GLY A 106 -30.00 5.63 3.52
CA GLY A 106 -29.30 6.70 4.23
C GLY A 106 -28.02 6.20 4.90
N ASP A 107 -28.06 5.05 5.56
CA ASP A 107 -26.89 4.41 6.18
C ASP A 107 -25.80 4.08 5.15
N GLN A 108 -26.19 3.54 4.00
CA GLN A 108 -25.25 3.25 2.91
C GLN A 108 -24.64 4.53 2.33
N LEU A 109 -25.44 5.59 2.17
CA LEU A 109 -24.98 6.87 1.67
C LEU A 109 -24.03 7.54 2.67
N GLU A 110 -24.34 7.48 3.98
CA GLU A 110 -23.44 7.96 5.03
C GLU A 110 -22.09 7.24 4.98
N TYR A 111 -22.10 5.91 4.89
CA TYR A 111 -20.89 5.13 4.78
C TYR A 111 -20.04 5.55 3.57
N LEU A 112 -20.65 5.67 2.38
CA LEU A 112 -19.93 6.09 1.17
C LEU A 112 -19.34 7.50 1.30
N ARG A 113 -20.09 8.44 1.90
CA ARG A 113 -19.61 9.80 2.14
C ARG A 113 -18.44 9.83 3.13
N ARG A 114 -18.52 9.07 4.22
CA ARG A 114 -17.41 8.93 5.19
C ARG A 114 -16.15 8.38 4.53
N VAL A 115 -16.26 7.30 3.78
CA VAL A 115 -15.13 6.70 3.06
C VAL A 115 -14.51 7.71 2.06
N THR A 116 -15.35 8.44 1.35
CA THR A 116 -14.90 9.45 0.39
C THR A 116 -14.20 10.61 1.09
N ASN A 117 -14.77 11.15 2.16
CA ASN A 117 -14.17 12.21 2.95
C ASN A 117 -12.81 11.79 3.52
N THR A 118 -12.73 10.60 4.12
CA THR A 118 -11.45 10.03 4.60
C THR A 118 -10.42 9.87 3.47
N THR A 119 -10.87 9.49 2.27
CA THR A 119 -9.99 9.40 1.10
C THR A 119 -9.39 10.77 0.74
N TYR A 120 -10.17 11.83 0.80
CA TYR A 120 -9.69 13.20 0.54
C TYR A 120 -8.75 13.69 1.64
N ASP A 121 -9.05 13.41 2.91
CA ASP A 121 -8.16 13.73 4.03
C ASP A 121 -6.81 13.04 3.88
N TYR A 122 -6.82 11.74 3.60
CA TYR A 122 -5.57 11.00 3.38
C TYR A 122 -4.79 11.48 2.17
N ALA A 123 -5.48 11.80 1.06
CA ALA A 123 -4.81 12.36 -0.11
C ALA A 123 -4.11 13.68 0.22
N LYS A 124 -4.73 14.57 1.01
CA LYS A 124 -4.12 15.83 1.46
C LYS A 124 -2.90 15.59 2.33
N VAL A 125 -3.02 14.77 3.37
CA VAL A 125 -1.92 14.49 4.30
C VAL A 125 -0.74 13.83 3.58
N ILE A 126 -0.99 12.89 2.66
CA ILE A 126 0.06 12.25 1.86
C ILE A 126 0.71 13.27 0.93
N ASN A 127 -0.08 14.14 0.27
CA ASN A 127 0.44 15.17 -0.64
C ASN A 127 1.26 16.22 0.11
N GLU A 128 0.85 16.61 1.31
CA GLU A 128 1.62 17.49 2.19
C GLU A 128 2.95 16.85 2.58
N ALA A 129 2.97 15.60 3.02
CA ALA A 129 4.19 14.88 3.31
C ALA A 129 5.12 14.82 2.08
N PHE A 130 4.57 14.56 0.90
CA PHE A 130 5.33 14.59 -0.35
C PHE A 130 5.94 15.97 -0.61
N LYS A 131 5.18 17.06 -0.46
CA LYS A 131 5.63 18.43 -0.67
C LYS A 131 6.67 18.90 0.37
N ASN A 132 6.62 18.35 1.58
CA ASN A 132 7.55 18.67 2.68
C ASN A 132 8.91 17.97 2.58
N SER A 133 9.18 17.25 1.50
CA SER A 133 10.43 16.54 1.29
C SER A 133 10.99 16.83 -0.11
N SER A 134 12.26 16.55 -0.32
CA SER A 134 12.92 16.68 -1.62
C SER A 134 13.36 15.33 -2.17
N ASP A 135 13.58 15.27 -3.47
CA ASP A 135 14.15 14.11 -4.13
C ASP A 135 15.64 13.93 -3.76
N PHE A 136 16.06 12.68 -3.80
CA PHE A 136 17.45 12.29 -3.79
C PHE A 136 17.85 11.93 -5.23
N ASP A 137 18.87 12.58 -5.77
CA ASP A 137 19.19 12.56 -7.20
C ASP A 137 19.69 11.20 -7.73
N ALA A 138 19.92 10.23 -6.86
CA ALA A 138 20.45 8.93 -7.24
C ALA A 138 19.43 7.95 -7.85
N TYR A 139 18.11 8.23 -7.74
CA TYR A 139 17.09 7.35 -8.29
C TYR A 139 16.97 7.46 -9.81
N ASP A 140 16.85 6.29 -10.45
CA ASP A 140 16.48 6.20 -11.86
C ASP A 140 14.96 6.09 -12.01
N ASN A 141 14.35 7.09 -12.64
CA ASN A 141 12.91 7.14 -12.84
C ASN A 141 12.39 6.17 -13.91
N GLU A 142 13.26 5.55 -14.70
CA GLU A 142 12.89 4.51 -15.66
C GLU A 142 12.78 3.13 -14.99
N ILE A 143 13.41 2.93 -13.84
CA ILE A 143 13.33 1.68 -13.09
C ILE A 143 12.10 1.73 -12.15
N GLY A 144 11.09 0.91 -12.46
CA GLY A 144 9.80 0.95 -11.78
C GLY A 144 9.85 0.79 -10.26
N LEU A 145 10.77 -0.05 -9.72
CA LEU A 145 10.94 -0.22 -8.27
C LEU A 145 11.63 0.99 -7.64
N GLU A 146 12.64 1.56 -8.27
CA GLU A 146 13.31 2.77 -7.77
C GLU A 146 12.34 3.94 -7.69
N LYS A 147 11.50 4.13 -8.71
CA LYS A 147 10.45 5.15 -8.70
C LYS A 147 9.46 4.97 -7.54
N GLN A 148 9.07 3.73 -7.24
CA GLN A 148 8.20 3.46 -6.11
C GLN A 148 8.89 3.76 -4.77
N LEU A 149 10.14 3.29 -4.59
CA LEU A 149 10.90 3.52 -3.36
C LEU A 149 11.27 4.99 -3.17
N ARG A 150 11.53 5.75 -4.24
CA ARG A 150 11.68 7.20 -4.20
C ARG A 150 10.45 7.86 -3.57
N LEU A 151 9.25 7.50 -4.02
CA LEU A 151 8.02 8.04 -3.45
C LEU A 151 7.86 7.66 -1.99
N VAL A 152 8.14 6.41 -1.61
CA VAL A 152 8.12 5.97 -0.20
C VAL A 152 9.12 6.78 0.66
N ALA A 153 10.36 6.94 0.18
CA ALA A 153 11.37 7.74 0.90
C ALA A 153 10.90 9.18 1.13
N ARG A 154 10.30 9.80 0.12
CA ARG A 154 9.73 11.14 0.24
C ARG A 154 8.62 11.22 1.28
N LEU A 155 7.72 10.24 1.32
CA LEU A 155 6.65 10.21 2.31
C LEU A 155 7.19 10.02 3.74
N ILE A 156 8.23 9.21 3.92
CA ILE A 156 8.89 9.01 5.21
C ILE A 156 9.60 10.30 5.65
N LYS A 157 10.43 10.91 4.79
CA LYS A 157 11.15 12.15 5.05
C LYS A 157 10.20 13.32 5.33
N GLY A 158 9.08 13.38 4.61
CA GLY A 158 8.05 14.38 4.82
C GLY A 158 7.17 14.18 6.06
N GLY A 159 7.45 13.15 6.87
CA GLY A 159 6.81 12.93 8.17
C GLY A 159 5.39 12.36 8.10
N LEU A 160 5.04 11.63 7.04
CA LEU A 160 3.71 11.02 6.94
C LEU A 160 3.40 10.13 8.15
N GLY A 161 4.35 9.30 8.58
CA GLY A 161 4.21 8.48 9.79
C GLY A 161 3.32 7.25 9.64
N SER A 162 2.96 6.85 8.42
CA SER A 162 2.35 5.54 8.16
C SER A 162 3.27 4.41 8.63
N LYS A 163 2.66 3.31 9.09
CA LYS A 163 3.42 2.19 9.69
C LYS A 163 3.96 1.22 8.65
N ILE A 164 3.27 1.09 7.51
CA ILE A 164 3.59 0.13 6.46
C ILE A 164 3.58 0.84 5.12
N TYR A 165 4.61 0.57 4.33
CA TYR A 165 4.68 0.96 2.93
C TYR A 165 4.87 -0.30 2.10
N MET A 166 4.08 -0.46 1.04
CA MET A 166 4.17 -1.61 0.15
C MET A 166 4.50 -1.16 -1.27
N VAL A 167 5.53 -1.76 -1.83
CA VAL A 167 5.93 -1.61 -3.23
C VAL A 167 5.98 -2.99 -3.89
N SER A 168 5.90 -3.05 -5.21
CA SER A 168 5.85 -4.31 -5.93
C SER A 168 6.71 -4.28 -7.17
N ILE A 169 7.40 -5.37 -7.42
CA ILE A 169 8.12 -5.64 -8.66
C ILE A 169 7.69 -7.02 -9.18
N GLY A 170 7.43 -7.10 -10.48
CA GLY A 170 7.09 -8.35 -11.17
C GLY A 170 8.23 -8.86 -12.04
N GLY A 171 7.94 -9.87 -12.87
CA GLY A 171 8.88 -10.40 -13.87
C GLY A 171 9.68 -11.62 -13.44
N PHE A 172 9.48 -12.14 -12.22
CA PHE A 172 10.21 -13.32 -11.72
C PHE A 172 9.71 -14.65 -12.29
N ASP A 173 8.54 -14.69 -12.92
CA ASP A 173 8.02 -15.85 -13.64
C ASP A 173 8.61 -15.88 -15.06
N THR A 174 9.83 -16.38 -15.17
CA THR A 174 10.68 -16.16 -16.33
C THR A 174 10.45 -17.14 -17.49
N HIS A 175 9.75 -18.26 -17.31
CA HIS A 175 9.47 -19.30 -18.33
C HIS A 175 10.66 -19.67 -19.28
N GLY A 176 11.65 -18.83 -19.44
CA GLY A 176 12.88 -19.00 -20.24
C GLY A 176 13.92 -17.94 -19.90
N ASN A 177 15.16 -18.17 -20.27
CA ASN A 177 16.31 -17.28 -19.98
C ASN A 177 16.43 -16.86 -18.52
N GLN A 178 16.05 -17.73 -17.59
CA GLN A 178 15.92 -17.44 -16.15
C GLN A 178 17.21 -16.82 -15.59
N SER A 179 18.37 -17.35 -15.95
CA SER A 179 19.66 -16.89 -15.41
C SER A 179 19.87 -15.39 -15.65
N LEU A 180 19.74 -14.94 -16.90
CA LEU A 180 19.94 -13.54 -17.26
C LEU A 180 18.83 -12.63 -16.71
N THR A 181 17.58 -13.08 -16.79
CA THR A 181 16.45 -12.29 -16.32
C THR A 181 16.48 -12.11 -14.80
N HIS A 182 16.79 -13.17 -14.05
CA HIS A 182 16.94 -13.08 -12.59
C HIS A 182 18.13 -12.21 -12.18
N GLU A 183 19.25 -12.28 -12.88
CA GLU A 183 20.40 -11.41 -12.61
C GLU A 183 19.99 -9.93 -12.70
N VAL A 184 19.32 -9.54 -13.79
CA VAL A 184 18.85 -8.17 -13.97
C VAL A 184 17.83 -7.78 -12.90
N LEU A 185 16.83 -8.62 -12.64
CA LEU A 185 15.78 -8.32 -11.66
C LEU A 185 16.35 -8.21 -10.24
N LEU A 186 17.24 -9.11 -9.84
CA LEU A 186 17.86 -9.09 -8.51
C LEU A 186 18.83 -7.91 -8.36
N THR A 187 19.55 -7.54 -9.42
CA THR A 187 20.37 -6.32 -9.43
C THR A 187 19.51 -5.09 -9.25
N ASN A 188 18.41 -4.97 -10.01
CA ASN A 188 17.47 -3.84 -9.86
C ASN A 188 16.88 -3.77 -8.45
N VAL A 189 16.55 -4.91 -7.83
CA VAL A 189 16.06 -4.94 -6.43
C VAL A 189 17.15 -4.47 -5.47
N ALA A 190 18.37 -4.99 -5.61
CA ALA A 190 19.47 -4.66 -4.71
C ALA A 190 19.85 -3.17 -4.80
N ASP A 191 19.96 -2.65 -6.01
CA ASP A 191 20.30 -1.24 -6.26
C ASP A 191 19.20 -0.30 -5.77
N ALA A 192 17.94 -0.64 -6.02
CA ALA A 192 16.80 0.15 -5.57
C ALA A 192 16.73 0.21 -4.03
N ILE A 193 16.93 -0.92 -3.34
CA ILE A 193 16.97 -0.97 -1.87
C ILE A 193 18.16 -0.18 -1.34
N LYS A 194 19.35 -0.34 -1.96
CA LYS A 194 20.54 0.41 -1.54
C LYS A 194 20.29 1.92 -1.65
N LYS A 195 19.84 2.40 -2.78
CA LYS A 195 19.53 3.83 -2.98
C LYS A 195 18.48 4.35 -1.99
N PHE A 196 17.45 3.53 -1.71
CA PHE A 196 16.43 3.87 -0.72
C PHE A 196 17.03 4.07 0.68
N TYR A 197 17.92 3.19 1.12
CA TYR A 197 18.57 3.35 2.43
C TYR A 197 19.62 4.46 2.42
N ASP A 198 20.34 4.69 1.31
CA ASP A 198 21.27 5.82 1.19
C ASP A 198 20.51 7.17 1.33
N ASP A 199 19.32 7.27 0.69
CA ASP A 199 18.45 8.45 0.81
C ASP A 199 17.96 8.67 2.24
N LEU A 200 17.48 7.61 2.91
CA LEU A 200 17.04 7.71 4.30
C LEU A 200 18.18 8.04 5.26
N ASN A 201 19.36 7.46 5.02
CA ASN A 201 20.56 7.70 5.85
C ASN A 201 21.03 9.15 5.78
N TYR A 202 20.87 9.80 4.63
CA TYR A 202 21.20 11.22 4.47
C TYR A 202 20.47 12.12 5.47
N GLU A 203 19.27 11.72 5.90
CA GLU A 203 18.46 12.40 6.92
C GLU A 203 18.44 11.68 8.28
N GLY A 204 19.24 10.62 8.47
CA GLY A 204 19.32 9.86 9.72
C GLY A 204 18.05 9.04 10.02
N LEU A 205 17.32 8.60 9.01
CA LEU A 205 16.06 7.87 9.13
C LEU A 205 16.17 6.37 8.82
N ASP A 206 17.30 5.91 8.30
CA ASP A 206 17.54 4.52 7.89
C ASP A 206 17.30 3.52 9.03
N SER A 207 17.75 3.84 10.25
CA SER A 207 17.58 3.00 11.43
C SER A 207 16.12 2.89 11.93
N LYS A 208 15.22 3.70 11.40
CA LYS A 208 13.78 3.70 11.74
C LYS A 208 12.94 2.86 10.79
N VAL A 209 13.54 2.32 9.73
CA VAL A 209 12.84 1.57 8.68
C VAL A 209 13.37 0.16 8.60
N LEU A 210 12.47 -0.80 8.55
CA LEU A 210 12.76 -2.21 8.29
C LEU A 210 12.13 -2.60 6.96
N SER A 211 12.92 -3.16 6.05
CA SER A 211 12.45 -3.78 4.81
C SER A 211 12.37 -5.29 4.95
N MET A 212 11.30 -5.89 4.44
CA MET A 212 11.03 -7.34 4.46
C MET A 212 10.77 -7.85 3.05
#